data_a3ea75e4bbc3546b14906823512fcc5a
#
_entry.id   a3ea75e4bbc3546b14906823512fcc5a
#
_cell.length_a   1.000
_cell.length_b   1.000
_cell.length_c   1.000
_cell.angle_alpha   90.00
_cell.angle_beta   90.00
_cell.angle_gamma   90.00
#
_symmetry.space_group_name_H-M   'P 1'
#
loop_
_entity.id
_entity.type
_entity.pdbx_description
1 polymer ?
#
loop_
_entity_poly.entity_id
_entity_poly.type
_entity_poly.pdbx_seq_one_letter_code
_entity_poly.pdbx_strand_id
1 'polypeptide(L)'
;MRLILIFFVVFIGFLSCSKSTNSSIVNNTTTPPPTTIAKQLVFTGSGFANNGNYPKVYTCDSSGFSPGLQWSNAPAGTTSYAITMHHFPPTYPTEDKHVYLVLYNIPSTVTSLTDNSKSIGAFGINTVDRKNSYTPPCSQGPGAKVYILTLYALNAAPTISVSSAQVTMDVLLSGMRNKILDSTVMTVTYTR
;
A
#
# COMPACT_ATOMS: atom_id res chain seq x y z
N MET A 1 -12.78 -5.87 -62.39
CA MET A 1 -14.17 -5.64 -62.81
C MET A 1 -15.00 -5.57 -61.53
N ARG A 2 -15.36 -4.35 -61.11
CA ARG A 2 -16.06 -4.09 -59.84
C ARG A 2 -17.56 -4.06 -60.10
N LEU A 3 -18.31 -4.89 -59.37
CA LEU A 3 -19.76 -4.88 -59.41
C LEU A 3 -20.27 -4.17 -58.16
N ILE A 4 -20.91 -3.03 -58.38
CA ILE A 4 -21.55 -2.21 -57.34
C ILE A 4 -23.03 -2.60 -57.34
N LEU A 5 -23.51 -3.13 -56.22
CA LEU A 5 -24.93 -3.42 -55.98
C LEU A 5 -25.52 -2.26 -55.18
N ILE A 6 -26.45 -1.53 -55.83
CA ILE A 6 -27.23 -0.47 -55.22
C ILE A 6 -28.54 -1.08 -54.70
N PHE A 7 -28.75 -1.00 -53.38
CA PHE A 7 -30.03 -1.34 -52.75
C PHE A 7 -30.89 -0.09 -52.59
N PHE A 8 -32.04 -0.10 -53.29
CA PHE A 8 -33.11 0.86 -53.06
C PHE A 8 -33.94 0.47 -51.85
N VAL A 9 -34.02 1.35 -50.85
CA VAL A 9 -34.92 1.22 -49.71
C VAL A 9 -36.17 2.06 -49.94
N VAL A 10 -37.30 1.39 -50.06
CA VAL A 10 -38.63 2.03 -50.19
C VAL A 10 -39.14 2.35 -48.77
N PHE A 11 -39.41 3.64 -48.54
CA PHE A 11 -40.00 4.14 -47.29
C PHE A 11 -41.54 4.06 -47.42
N ILE A 12 -42.17 3.18 -46.65
CA ILE A 12 -43.61 3.18 -46.48
C ILE A 12 -43.96 3.86 -45.19
N GLY A 13 -44.55 5.07 -45.27
CA GLY A 13 -45.05 5.80 -44.14
C GLY A 13 -46.36 5.24 -43.61
N PHE A 14 -46.41 4.85 -42.36
CA PHE A 14 -47.64 4.61 -41.62
C PHE A 14 -47.98 5.80 -40.74
N LEU A 15 -49.05 6.53 -41.06
CA LEU A 15 -49.69 7.46 -40.15
C LEU A 15 -50.44 6.61 -39.09
N SER A 16 -50.00 6.62 -37.85
CA SER A 16 -50.76 6.06 -36.72
C SER A 16 -51.15 7.22 -35.79
N CYS A 17 -52.45 7.43 -35.70
CA CYS A 17 -53.09 8.37 -34.81
C CYS A 17 -53.09 7.80 -33.40
N SER A 18 -52.35 8.35 -32.46
CA SER A 18 -52.34 7.86 -31.05
C SER A 18 -53.21 8.71 -30.17
N LYS A 19 -54.16 8.06 -29.54
CA LYS A 19 -55.02 8.58 -28.45
C LYS A 19 -54.16 9.02 -27.25
N SER A 20 -54.35 10.27 -26.81
CA SER A 20 -53.78 10.79 -25.58
C SER A 20 -54.44 10.11 -24.33
N THR A 21 -53.70 9.24 -23.69
CA THR A 21 -53.99 8.81 -22.32
C THR A 21 -53.15 9.59 -21.34
N ASN A 22 -53.80 10.40 -20.47
CA ASN A 22 -53.12 11.05 -19.35
C ASN A 22 -52.52 10.01 -18.42
N SER A 23 -51.21 9.79 -18.54
CA SER A 23 -50.48 8.98 -17.58
C SER A 23 -49.85 9.90 -16.56
N SER A 24 -50.34 9.79 -15.32
CA SER A 24 -49.76 10.49 -14.18
C SER A 24 -48.31 10.09 -14.01
N ILE A 25 -47.40 11.02 -14.25
CA ILE A 25 -45.96 10.82 -14.02
C ILE A 25 -45.76 10.75 -12.49
N VAL A 26 -45.63 9.53 -11.99
CA VAL A 26 -45.08 9.34 -10.63
C VAL A 26 -43.60 9.58 -10.75
N ASN A 27 -43.13 10.76 -10.35
CA ASN A 27 -41.73 11.09 -10.19
C ASN A 27 -41.15 10.25 -9.03
N ASN A 28 -40.72 9.03 -9.32
CA ASN A 28 -39.86 8.31 -8.41
C ASN A 28 -38.47 8.96 -8.45
N THR A 29 -38.29 9.98 -7.61
CA THR A 29 -36.97 10.54 -7.33
C THR A 29 -36.21 9.50 -6.47
N THR A 30 -35.62 8.52 -7.13
CA THR A 30 -34.67 7.61 -6.49
C THR A 30 -33.39 8.40 -6.22
N THR A 31 -33.28 8.97 -5.02
CA THR A 31 -32.03 9.56 -4.54
C THR A 31 -30.96 8.46 -4.61
N PRO A 32 -29.83 8.66 -5.34
CA PRO A 32 -28.76 7.69 -5.33
C PRO A 32 -28.31 7.44 -3.89
N PRO A 33 -27.99 6.20 -3.50
CA PRO A 33 -27.46 5.93 -2.17
C PRO A 33 -26.21 6.79 -1.95
N PRO A 34 -25.99 7.31 -0.72
CA PRO A 34 -24.82 8.12 -0.41
C PRO A 34 -23.56 7.34 -0.76
N THR A 35 -22.76 7.89 -1.67
CA THR A 35 -21.44 7.34 -1.99
C THR A 35 -20.57 7.50 -0.77
N THR A 36 -20.41 6.44 0.01
CA THR A 36 -19.47 6.40 1.13
C THR A 36 -18.07 6.45 0.54
N ILE A 37 -17.41 7.60 0.61
CA ILE A 37 -15.99 7.71 0.25
C ILE A 37 -15.23 6.81 1.21
N ALA A 38 -14.64 5.73 0.70
CA ALA A 38 -13.79 4.85 1.50
C ALA A 38 -12.65 5.68 2.10
N LYS A 39 -12.48 5.63 3.41
CA LYS A 39 -11.36 6.30 4.07
C LYS A 39 -10.08 5.64 3.62
N GLN A 40 -9.11 6.45 3.18
CA GLN A 40 -7.79 6.00 2.79
C GLN A 40 -7.00 5.48 4.00
N LEU A 41 -6.26 4.39 3.85
CA LEU A 41 -5.32 3.88 4.85
C LEU A 41 -4.29 4.95 5.21
N VAL A 42 -4.20 5.31 6.47
CA VAL A 42 -3.26 6.33 7.00
C VAL A 42 -2.10 5.65 7.70
N PHE A 43 -0.88 6.15 7.51
CA PHE A 43 0.34 5.63 8.12
C PHE A 43 1.25 6.77 8.54
N THR A 44 1.67 6.80 9.80
CA THR A 44 2.51 7.83 10.39
C THR A 44 3.54 7.23 11.34
N GLY A 45 4.63 7.95 11.57
CA GLY A 45 5.63 7.62 12.58
C GLY A 45 5.45 8.42 13.87
N SER A 46 6.04 7.93 14.96
CA SER A 46 6.11 8.66 16.23
C SER A 46 7.07 9.84 16.10
N GLY A 47 6.50 11.04 16.06
CA GLY A 47 7.26 12.28 15.89
C GLY A 47 7.73 12.58 14.46
N PHE A 48 7.26 11.82 13.45
CA PHE A 48 7.55 12.09 12.04
C PHE A 48 6.39 11.66 11.12
N ALA A 49 6.36 12.20 9.93
CA ALA A 49 5.32 11.94 8.95
C ALA A 49 5.90 11.86 7.53
N ASN A 50 5.04 11.56 6.57
CA ASN A 50 5.40 11.50 5.16
C ASN A 50 6.06 12.80 4.70
N ASN A 51 7.15 12.67 3.93
CA ASN A 51 8.01 13.75 3.43
C ASN A 51 8.74 14.56 4.53
N GLY A 52 8.75 14.05 5.76
CA GLY A 52 9.45 14.67 6.89
C GLY A 52 10.88 14.15 7.09
N ASN A 53 11.53 14.74 8.11
CA ASN A 53 12.85 14.26 8.54
C ASN A 53 12.70 12.99 9.39
N TYR A 54 13.57 12.02 9.14
CA TYR A 54 13.65 10.81 9.95
C TYR A 54 14.39 11.11 11.26
N PRO A 55 13.78 10.87 12.42
CA PRO A 55 14.40 11.23 13.69
C PRO A 55 15.70 10.48 13.95
N LYS A 56 16.71 11.19 14.44
CA LYS A 56 18.04 10.65 14.71
C LYS A 56 18.02 9.44 15.65
N VAL A 57 17.07 9.38 16.58
CA VAL A 57 16.92 8.27 17.55
C VAL A 57 16.74 6.91 16.89
N TYR A 58 16.20 6.88 15.68
CA TYR A 58 15.97 5.66 14.87
C TYR A 58 17.13 5.32 13.94
N THR A 59 18.24 6.06 14.00
CA THR A 59 19.43 5.87 13.17
C THR A 59 20.62 5.40 14.01
N CYS A 60 21.69 4.95 13.35
CA CYS A 60 22.92 4.55 14.03
C CYS A 60 23.68 5.72 14.70
N ASP A 61 23.25 6.95 14.46
CA ASP A 61 23.83 8.14 15.07
C ASP A 61 23.26 8.44 16.47
N SER A 62 22.37 7.57 16.97
CA SER A 62 21.80 7.63 18.32
C SER A 62 21.44 6.21 18.81
N SER A 63 20.28 6.02 19.43
CA SER A 63 19.88 4.73 20.04
C SER A 63 19.63 3.60 19.03
N GLY A 64 19.37 3.91 17.79
CA GLY A 64 19.10 2.91 16.74
C GLY A 64 17.83 2.10 16.99
N PHE A 65 16.84 2.65 17.69
CA PHE A 65 15.56 1.99 17.93
C PHE A 65 14.79 1.80 16.64
N SER A 66 14.02 0.72 16.54
CA SER A 66 12.98 0.66 15.52
C SER A 66 11.93 1.74 15.81
N PRO A 67 11.40 2.42 14.76
CA PRO A 67 10.48 3.53 14.99
C PRO A 67 9.13 3.07 15.52
N GLY A 68 8.54 3.87 16.38
CA GLY A 68 7.12 3.82 16.67
C GLY A 68 6.32 4.20 15.42
N LEU A 69 5.29 3.41 15.11
CA LEU A 69 4.48 3.57 13.90
C LEU A 69 3.00 3.47 14.26
N GLN A 70 2.15 4.20 13.57
CA GLN A 70 0.71 4.21 13.79
C GLN A 70 -0.03 4.18 12.46
N TRP A 71 -1.19 3.52 12.44
CA TRP A 71 -2.06 3.48 11.27
C TRP A 71 -3.53 3.42 11.62
N SER A 72 -4.36 3.87 10.69
CA SER A 72 -5.81 3.90 10.83
C SER A 72 -6.51 3.74 9.48
N ASN A 73 -7.83 3.58 9.51
CA ASN A 73 -8.67 3.45 8.32
C ASN A 73 -8.32 2.24 7.45
N ALA A 74 -7.91 1.14 8.07
CA ALA A 74 -7.70 -0.12 7.33
C ALA A 74 -9.00 -0.54 6.61
N PRO A 75 -8.91 -1.09 5.39
CA PRO A 75 -10.06 -1.61 4.68
C PRO A 75 -10.80 -2.70 5.47
N ALA A 76 -12.10 -2.79 5.27
CA ALA A 76 -12.88 -3.92 5.78
C ALA A 76 -12.30 -5.24 5.26
N GLY A 77 -12.28 -6.27 6.11
CA GLY A 77 -11.68 -7.57 5.77
C GLY A 77 -10.17 -7.66 6.00
N THR A 78 -9.53 -6.61 6.54
CA THR A 78 -8.13 -6.70 6.96
C THR A 78 -7.98 -7.66 8.13
N THR A 79 -7.15 -8.68 7.97
CA THR A 79 -6.84 -9.69 9.00
C THR A 79 -5.40 -9.64 9.48
N SER A 80 -4.50 -9.05 8.71
CA SER A 80 -3.07 -8.95 9.02
C SER A 80 -2.46 -7.71 8.38
N TYR A 81 -1.34 -7.24 8.94
CA TYR A 81 -0.51 -6.20 8.31
C TYR A 81 0.92 -6.68 8.10
N ALA A 82 1.60 -6.00 7.18
CA ALA A 82 3.04 -6.08 7.02
C ALA A 82 3.62 -4.68 6.83
N ILE A 83 4.88 -4.50 7.24
CA ILE A 83 5.62 -3.24 7.09
C ILE A 83 6.99 -3.54 6.52
N THR A 84 7.41 -2.76 5.52
CA THR A 84 8.77 -2.80 5.00
C THR A 84 9.41 -1.43 5.07
N MET A 85 10.74 -1.39 5.22
CA MET A 85 11.53 -0.16 5.11
C MET A 85 12.76 -0.42 4.25
N HIS A 86 12.96 0.41 3.23
CA HIS A 86 14.12 0.30 2.33
C HIS A 86 14.59 1.67 1.83
N HIS A 87 15.75 1.67 1.18
CA HIS A 87 16.37 2.80 0.48
C HIS A 87 16.93 2.32 -0.84
N PHE A 88 16.78 3.12 -1.90
CA PHE A 88 17.48 2.89 -3.17
C PHE A 88 18.78 3.69 -3.18
N PRO A 89 19.94 3.04 -3.23
CA PRO A 89 21.21 3.75 -3.37
C PRO A 89 21.29 4.48 -4.72
N PRO A 90 22.12 5.53 -4.85
CA PRO A 90 22.30 6.25 -6.13
C PRO A 90 22.74 5.35 -7.30
N THR A 91 23.36 4.23 -6.98
CA THR A 91 23.85 3.20 -7.90
C THR A 91 22.77 2.20 -8.34
N TYR A 92 21.55 2.28 -7.78
CA TYR A 92 20.45 1.40 -8.18
C TYR A 92 20.13 1.57 -9.68
N PRO A 93 19.88 0.49 -10.49
CA PRO A 93 19.76 -0.91 -10.06
C PRO A 93 21.07 -1.72 -10.07
N THR A 94 22.25 -1.13 -10.31
CA THR A 94 23.55 -1.84 -10.31
C THR A 94 23.87 -2.38 -8.92
N GLU A 95 23.54 -1.62 -7.88
CA GLU A 95 23.54 -2.05 -6.48
C GLU A 95 22.08 -2.25 -6.03
N ASP A 96 21.84 -3.32 -5.30
CA ASP A 96 20.48 -3.65 -4.86
C ASP A 96 19.97 -2.67 -3.78
N LYS A 97 18.65 -2.64 -3.58
CA LYS A 97 18.04 -1.83 -2.52
C LYS A 97 18.53 -2.27 -1.14
N HIS A 98 18.79 -1.31 -0.28
CA HIS A 98 19.10 -1.56 1.13
C HIS A 98 17.78 -1.71 1.91
N VAL A 99 17.52 -2.88 2.44
CA VAL A 99 16.32 -3.19 3.24
C VAL A 99 16.68 -3.14 4.72
N TYR A 100 15.97 -2.32 5.49
CA TYR A 100 16.20 -2.07 6.93
C TYR A 100 15.18 -2.77 7.83
N LEU A 101 13.97 -3.03 7.31
CA LEU A 101 12.89 -3.68 8.04
C LEU A 101 12.06 -4.54 7.10
N VAL A 102 11.83 -5.78 7.52
CA VAL A 102 10.82 -6.68 6.97
C VAL A 102 10.01 -7.20 8.16
N LEU A 103 8.79 -6.71 8.35
CA LEU A 103 7.92 -7.07 9.48
C LEU A 103 6.57 -7.54 8.92
N TYR A 104 6.11 -8.71 9.34
CA TYR A 104 4.89 -9.32 8.81
C TYR A 104 4.12 -10.09 9.88
N ASN A 105 2.94 -10.61 9.56
CA ASN A 105 2.04 -11.26 10.51
C ASN A 105 1.67 -10.36 11.70
N ILE A 106 1.55 -9.05 11.48
CA ILE A 106 1.04 -8.14 12.50
C ILE A 106 -0.48 -8.37 12.57
N PRO A 107 -1.06 -8.70 13.75
CA PRO A 107 -2.49 -8.91 13.90
C PRO A 107 -3.33 -7.69 13.52
N SER A 108 -4.52 -7.88 12.95
CA SER A 108 -5.42 -6.79 12.58
C SER A 108 -5.92 -5.94 13.76
N THR A 109 -5.84 -6.46 14.98
CA THR A 109 -6.17 -5.73 16.21
C THR A 109 -5.09 -4.71 16.62
N VAL A 110 -3.91 -4.80 16.04
CA VAL A 110 -2.80 -3.85 16.26
C VAL A 110 -2.93 -2.69 15.30
N THR A 111 -2.89 -1.47 15.80
CA THR A 111 -2.94 -0.22 15.04
C THR A 111 -1.73 0.68 15.30
N SER A 112 -0.81 0.22 16.14
CA SER A 112 0.44 0.93 16.41
C SER A 112 1.54 0.00 16.91
N LEU A 113 2.78 0.43 16.69
CA LEU A 113 3.99 -0.14 17.29
C LEU A 113 4.65 0.96 18.13
N THR A 114 5.13 0.61 19.31
CA THR A 114 5.97 1.50 20.11
C THR A 114 7.41 1.50 19.59
N ASP A 115 8.17 2.50 19.97
CA ASP A 115 9.62 2.50 19.72
C ASP A 115 10.26 1.20 20.25
N ASN A 116 11.20 0.67 19.49
CA ASN A 116 11.94 -0.55 19.82
C ASN A 116 11.05 -1.80 20.01
N SER A 117 9.86 -1.85 19.39
CA SER A 117 8.98 -3.02 19.42
C SER A 117 9.66 -4.24 18.79
N LYS A 118 9.64 -5.38 19.51
CA LYS A 118 10.30 -6.63 19.09
C LYS A 118 9.39 -7.86 19.15
N SER A 119 8.21 -7.73 19.74
CA SER A 119 7.32 -8.85 20.07
C SER A 119 6.05 -8.92 19.24
N ILE A 120 5.82 -7.95 18.35
CA ILE A 120 4.62 -7.87 17.52
C ILE A 120 4.98 -8.27 16.08
N GLY A 121 4.31 -9.29 15.56
CA GLY A 121 4.57 -9.84 14.24
C GLY A 121 5.82 -10.72 14.18
N ALA A 122 6.29 -10.98 12.98
CA ALA A 122 7.51 -11.74 12.71
C ALA A 122 8.46 -10.89 11.86
N PHE A 123 9.75 -10.96 12.17
CA PHE A 123 10.77 -10.24 11.40
C PHE A 123 11.36 -11.16 10.32
N GLY A 124 11.42 -10.62 9.08
CA GLY A 124 12.23 -11.16 8.01
C GLY A 124 13.66 -10.61 8.06
N ILE A 125 14.49 -11.10 7.15
CA ILE A 125 15.91 -10.71 7.08
C ILE A 125 16.08 -9.36 6.38
N ASN A 126 16.80 -8.44 6.99
CA ASN A 126 17.24 -7.20 6.35
C ASN A 126 18.49 -7.44 5.49
N THR A 127 18.83 -6.53 4.58
CA THR A 127 20.01 -6.70 3.69
C THR A 127 21.29 -6.08 4.26
N VAL A 128 21.18 -5.26 5.31
CA VAL A 128 22.30 -4.46 5.84
C VAL A 128 23.20 -5.27 6.75
N ASP A 129 22.64 -5.91 7.79
CA ASP A 129 23.40 -6.75 8.73
C ASP A 129 22.97 -8.22 8.73
N ARG A 130 22.05 -8.60 7.83
CA ARG A 130 21.57 -9.96 7.62
C ARG A 130 20.86 -10.58 8.85
N LYS A 131 20.20 -9.75 9.67
CA LYS A 131 19.43 -10.19 10.83
C LYS A 131 17.93 -10.10 10.60
N ASN A 132 17.19 -10.93 11.33
CA ASN A 132 15.72 -10.85 11.41
C ASN A 132 15.31 -9.79 12.45
N SER A 133 15.57 -8.55 12.12
CA SER A 133 15.32 -7.39 12.98
C SER A 133 15.27 -6.11 12.14
N TYR A 134 14.88 -5.04 12.78
CA TYR A 134 15.19 -3.71 12.28
C TYR A 134 16.69 -3.45 12.37
N THR A 135 17.27 -2.86 11.33
CA THR A 135 18.62 -2.30 11.34
C THR A 135 18.53 -0.79 11.14
N PRO A 136 19.15 0.02 12.04
CA PRO A 136 19.08 1.46 11.93
C PRO A 136 19.81 1.96 10.68
N PRO A 137 19.23 2.89 9.91
CA PRO A 137 19.94 3.57 8.84
C PRO A 137 21.23 4.22 9.33
N CYS A 138 22.31 3.95 8.60
CA CYS A 138 23.64 4.48 8.88
C CYS A 138 24.17 5.14 7.61
N SER A 139 23.62 6.29 7.26
CA SER A 139 23.93 7.00 6.02
C SER A 139 25.41 7.23 5.88
N GLN A 140 26.00 6.72 4.80
CA GLN A 140 27.41 6.98 4.46
C GLN A 140 27.47 8.22 3.57
N GLY A 141 28.15 9.24 4.05
CA GLY A 141 28.61 10.43 3.32
C GLY A 141 27.63 11.16 2.44
N PRO A 142 28.05 12.24 1.80
CA PRO A 142 27.29 13.49 1.93
C PRO A 142 25.90 13.39 1.32
N GLY A 143 25.01 14.24 1.86
CA GLY A 143 23.66 14.44 1.33
C GLY A 143 22.59 13.59 1.98
N ALA A 144 21.37 14.02 1.72
CA ALA A 144 20.16 13.41 2.25
C ALA A 144 19.91 12.04 1.60
N LYS A 145 19.50 11.08 2.42
CA LYS A 145 19.03 9.76 1.97
C LYS A 145 17.53 9.65 2.20
N VAL A 146 16.83 9.13 1.21
CA VAL A 146 15.38 8.91 1.27
C VAL A 146 15.11 7.46 1.68
N TYR A 147 14.35 7.28 2.75
CA TYR A 147 13.88 5.98 3.21
C TYR A 147 12.39 5.84 2.95
N ILE A 148 12.00 4.68 2.48
CA ILE A 148 10.63 4.37 2.08
C ILE A 148 10.08 3.34 3.04
N LEU A 149 9.07 3.71 3.82
CA LEU A 149 8.31 2.82 4.68
C LEU A 149 6.97 2.51 3.99
N THR A 150 6.61 1.24 3.90
CA THR A 150 5.33 0.84 3.32
C THR A 150 4.57 -0.04 4.30
N LEU A 151 3.33 0.35 4.59
CA LEU A 151 2.36 -0.46 5.32
C LEU A 151 1.44 -1.16 4.31
N TYR A 152 1.21 -2.45 4.50
CA TYR A 152 0.29 -3.27 3.74
C TYR A 152 -0.83 -3.78 4.64
N ALA A 153 -2.09 -3.59 4.25
CA ALA A 153 -3.26 -4.19 4.86
C ALA A 153 -3.67 -5.43 4.05
N LEU A 154 -3.77 -6.58 4.70
CA LEU A 154 -3.93 -7.88 4.05
C LEU A 154 -5.22 -8.56 4.49
N ASN A 155 -5.89 -9.28 3.56
CA ASN A 155 -7.06 -10.12 3.87
C ASN A 155 -6.68 -11.51 4.41
N ALA A 156 -5.42 -11.88 4.36
CA ALA A 156 -4.88 -13.13 4.93
C ALA A 156 -3.38 -12.95 5.25
N ALA A 157 -2.84 -13.77 6.13
CA ALA A 157 -1.40 -13.81 6.38
C ALA A 157 -0.61 -14.11 5.10
N PRO A 158 0.61 -13.57 4.93
CA PRO A 158 1.49 -13.90 3.81
C PRO A 158 1.74 -15.41 3.70
N THR A 159 1.75 -15.95 2.48
CA THR A 159 2.17 -17.34 2.26
C THR A 159 3.69 -17.40 2.19
N ILE A 160 4.32 -17.88 3.25
CA ILE A 160 5.77 -18.02 3.37
C ILE A 160 6.13 -19.51 3.39
N SER A 161 6.89 -19.95 2.39
CA SER A 161 7.31 -21.35 2.21
C SER A 161 8.76 -21.59 2.63
N VAL A 162 9.44 -20.57 3.15
CA VAL A 162 10.84 -20.64 3.60
C VAL A 162 10.92 -20.42 5.11
N SER A 163 12.06 -20.75 5.73
CA SER A 163 12.30 -20.45 7.15
C SER A 163 12.32 -18.93 7.40
N SER A 164 12.02 -18.50 8.63
CA SER A 164 12.06 -17.09 9.00
C SER A 164 13.39 -16.41 8.67
N ALA A 165 14.50 -17.13 8.77
CA ALA A 165 15.84 -16.65 8.42
C ALA A 165 16.05 -16.38 6.91
N GLN A 166 15.10 -16.77 6.08
CA GLN A 166 15.16 -16.60 4.62
C GLN A 166 14.06 -15.66 4.07
N VAL A 167 13.23 -15.10 4.94
CA VAL A 167 12.15 -14.18 4.52
C VAL A 167 12.75 -12.82 4.19
N THR A 168 13.17 -12.64 2.95
CA THR A 168 13.56 -11.35 2.41
C THR A 168 12.34 -10.48 2.12
N MET A 169 12.54 -9.19 1.82
CA MET A 169 11.47 -8.30 1.36
C MET A 169 10.78 -8.87 0.11
N ASP A 170 11.52 -9.42 -0.85
CA ASP A 170 10.95 -9.95 -2.09
C ASP A 170 10.15 -11.24 -1.86
N VAL A 171 10.60 -12.11 -0.95
CA VAL A 171 9.84 -13.29 -0.50
C VAL A 171 8.51 -12.83 0.14
N LEU A 172 8.56 -11.83 1.03
CA LEU A 172 7.36 -11.28 1.65
C LEU A 172 6.40 -10.69 0.62
N LEU A 173 6.89 -9.83 -0.29
CA LEU A 173 6.07 -9.22 -1.35
C LEU A 173 5.42 -10.28 -2.24
N SER A 174 6.15 -11.32 -2.59
CA SER A 174 5.61 -12.45 -3.35
C SER A 174 4.50 -13.19 -2.57
N GLY A 175 4.73 -13.45 -1.28
CA GLY A 175 3.76 -14.12 -0.40
C GLY A 175 2.48 -13.33 -0.14
N MET A 176 2.51 -12.01 -0.33
CA MET A 176 1.37 -11.10 -0.17
C MET A 176 0.62 -10.80 -1.47
N ARG A 177 1.14 -11.11 -2.63
CA ARG A 177 0.70 -10.61 -3.95
C ARG A 177 -0.82 -10.54 -4.16
N ASN A 178 -1.57 -11.57 -3.79
CA ASN A 178 -3.02 -11.65 -3.98
C ASN A 178 -3.81 -11.43 -2.68
N LYS A 179 -3.19 -10.83 -1.67
CA LYS A 179 -3.76 -10.66 -0.34
C LYS A 179 -3.81 -9.19 0.09
N ILE A 180 -3.19 -8.31 -0.68
CA ILE A 180 -3.15 -6.88 -0.38
C ILE A 180 -4.51 -6.28 -0.70
N LEU A 181 -5.18 -5.75 0.33
CA LEU A 181 -6.41 -4.97 0.21
C LEU A 181 -6.10 -3.50 -0.07
N ASP A 182 -5.06 -2.98 0.59
CA ASP A 182 -4.60 -1.60 0.44
C ASP A 182 -3.15 -1.49 0.92
N SER A 183 -2.46 -0.46 0.48
CA SER A 183 -1.13 -0.12 0.97
C SER A 183 -0.92 1.38 0.97
N THR A 184 -0.11 1.86 1.92
CA THR A 184 0.25 3.27 1.99
C THR A 184 1.74 3.41 2.21
N VAL A 185 2.32 4.43 1.61
CA VAL A 185 3.75 4.70 1.62
C VAL A 185 4.02 5.98 2.40
N MET A 186 5.04 5.93 3.22
CA MET A 186 5.62 7.08 3.91
C MET A 186 7.10 7.19 3.52
N THR A 187 7.48 8.31 2.96
CA THR A 187 8.88 8.65 2.67
C THR A 187 9.42 9.58 3.73
N VAL A 188 10.64 9.34 4.15
CA VAL A 188 11.35 10.20 5.12
C VAL A 188 12.77 10.42 4.66
N THR A 189 13.36 11.52 5.09
CA THR A 189 14.73 11.90 4.70
C THR A 189 15.61 12.00 5.94
N TYR A 190 16.82 11.47 5.85
CA TYR A 190 17.84 11.63 6.87
C TYR A 190 19.15 12.11 6.24
N THR A 191 19.71 13.15 6.83
CA THR A 191 21.03 13.69 6.50
C THR A 191 21.94 13.53 7.70
N ARG A 192 23.11 12.93 7.46
CA ARG A 192 24.15 12.78 8.46
C ARG A 192 25.11 13.96 8.43
#